data_b5890cae0e284e00ae8de8c51c72460b
#
_entry.id   b5890cae0e284e00ae8de8c51c72460b
#
_cell.length_a   1.000
_cell.length_b   1.000
_cell.length_c   1.000
_cell.angle_alpha   90.00
_cell.angle_beta   90.00
_cell.angle_gamma   90.00
#
_symmetry.space_group_name_H-M   'P 1'
#
loop_
_entity.id
_entity.type
_entity.pdbx_description
1 polymer ?
#
loop_
_entity_poly.entity_id
_entity_poly.type
_entity_poly.pdbx_seq_one_letter_code
_entity_poly.pdbx_strand_id
1 'polypeptide(L)'
;MWGMIATWRMAHDGVLAAKELLEGQASCKDAVETAIKAVEDYPFYKSVGYGGLPNERGIVEMDAAFMDGETFKIGAVAGITDVANPISVARQLSDEKFNSFRVGQGATEYAMLAGFERKNMLTDRAKKIWEKRLAEIAASNLDPYDGHDTVGVVALDTQQQMAVGTSSSG
;
A
#
# COMPACT_ATOMS: atom_id res chain seq x y z
N MET A 1 -16.88 -17.50 12.51
CA MET A 1 -15.42 -17.82 12.36
C MET A 1 -14.81 -16.72 11.52
N TRP A 2 -13.63 -16.26 11.83
CA TRP A 2 -12.89 -15.28 11.03
C TRP A 2 -11.49 -15.83 10.72
N GLY A 3 -10.79 -15.26 9.73
CA GLY A 3 -9.43 -15.61 9.36
C GLY A 3 -8.73 -14.50 8.58
N MET A 4 -7.40 -14.48 8.63
CA MET A 4 -6.58 -13.54 7.87
C MET A 4 -5.26 -14.18 7.45
N ILE A 5 -4.83 -13.87 6.24
CA ILE A 5 -3.53 -14.24 5.69
C ILE A 5 -2.90 -13.01 5.09
N ALA A 6 -1.61 -12.81 5.34
CA ALA A 6 -0.83 -11.73 4.74
C ALA A 6 0.53 -12.24 4.25
N THR A 7 1.07 -11.58 3.22
CA THR A 7 2.41 -11.86 2.70
C THR A 7 3.47 -11.20 3.57
N TRP A 8 4.63 -11.86 3.70
CA TRP A 8 5.84 -11.38 4.34
C TRP A 8 5.73 -11.07 5.84
N ARG A 9 6.87 -11.15 6.51
CA ARG A 9 6.98 -10.81 7.94
C ARG A 9 6.61 -9.33 8.23
N MET A 10 6.75 -8.44 7.24
CA MET A 10 6.40 -7.03 7.39
C MET A 10 4.92 -6.82 7.76
N ALA A 11 4.03 -7.72 7.35
CA ALA A 11 2.60 -7.61 7.66
C ALA A 11 2.23 -8.08 9.09
N HIS A 12 3.17 -8.66 9.86
CA HIS A 12 2.88 -9.29 11.16
C HIS A 12 2.16 -8.35 12.13
N ASP A 13 2.69 -7.14 12.34
CA ASP A 13 2.12 -6.19 13.30
C ASP A 13 0.75 -5.68 12.82
N GLY A 14 0.60 -5.48 11.51
CA GLY A 14 -0.68 -5.14 10.90
C GLY A 14 -1.73 -6.25 11.06
N VAL A 15 -1.33 -7.52 10.93
CA VAL A 15 -2.22 -8.66 11.16
C VAL A 15 -2.64 -8.73 12.64
N LEU A 16 -1.74 -8.44 13.57
CA LEU A 16 -2.08 -8.41 14.99
C LEU A 16 -3.09 -7.30 15.31
N ALA A 17 -2.92 -6.10 14.77
CA ALA A 17 -3.88 -5.01 14.91
C ALA A 17 -5.25 -5.35 14.29
N ALA A 18 -5.25 -5.94 13.09
CA ALA A 18 -6.46 -6.36 12.39
C ALA A 18 -7.17 -7.54 13.08
N LYS A 19 -6.42 -8.40 13.79
CA LYS A 19 -6.99 -9.48 14.61
C LYS A 19 -7.97 -8.93 15.66
N GLU A 20 -7.56 -7.87 16.38
CA GLU A 20 -8.44 -7.23 17.40
C GLU A 20 -9.75 -6.73 16.79
N LEU A 21 -9.70 -6.17 15.56
CA LEU A 21 -10.88 -5.73 14.83
C LEU A 21 -11.80 -6.90 14.49
N LEU A 22 -11.26 -8.01 13.97
CA LEU A 22 -12.03 -9.19 13.59
C LEU A 22 -12.63 -9.91 14.81
N GLU A 23 -11.92 -9.94 15.95
CA GLU A 23 -12.43 -10.43 17.22
C GLU A 23 -13.57 -9.53 17.75
N GLY A 24 -13.47 -8.22 17.52
CA GLY A 24 -14.50 -7.23 17.80
C GLY A 24 -15.65 -7.21 16.79
N GLN A 25 -15.70 -8.15 15.84
CA GLN A 25 -16.73 -8.29 14.79
C GLN A 25 -16.74 -7.14 13.77
N ALA A 26 -15.61 -6.45 13.59
CA ALA A 26 -15.45 -5.48 12.50
C ALA A 26 -15.43 -6.20 11.13
N SER A 27 -15.64 -5.42 10.06
CA SER A 27 -15.65 -5.95 8.70
C SER A 27 -14.27 -6.43 8.24
N CYS A 28 -14.24 -7.42 7.37
CA CYS A 28 -13.00 -7.85 6.69
C CYS A 28 -12.33 -6.70 5.92
N LYS A 29 -13.11 -5.73 5.42
CA LYS A 29 -12.62 -4.54 4.73
C LYS A 29 -11.77 -3.66 5.65
N ASP A 30 -12.26 -3.41 6.88
CA ASP A 30 -11.53 -2.63 7.88
C ASP A 30 -10.27 -3.35 8.35
N ALA A 31 -10.34 -4.67 8.48
CA ALA A 31 -9.20 -5.50 8.84
C ALA A 31 -8.09 -5.47 7.77
N VAL A 32 -8.46 -5.63 6.49
CA VAL A 32 -7.50 -5.54 5.36
C VAL A 32 -6.84 -4.17 5.29
N GLU A 33 -7.63 -3.10 5.33
CA GLU A 33 -7.10 -1.74 5.29
C GLU A 33 -6.16 -1.47 6.46
N THR A 34 -6.55 -1.82 7.69
CA THR A 34 -5.73 -1.62 8.89
C THR A 34 -4.40 -2.37 8.80
N ALA A 35 -4.42 -3.63 8.35
CA ALA A 35 -3.21 -4.42 8.22
C ALA A 35 -2.23 -3.83 7.20
N ILE A 36 -2.72 -3.35 6.07
CA ILE A 36 -1.87 -2.76 5.02
C ILE A 36 -1.37 -1.38 5.43
N LYS A 37 -2.20 -0.53 6.03
CA LYS A 37 -1.78 0.78 6.54
C LYS A 37 -0.64 0.68 7.54
N ALA A 38 -0.64 -0.31 8.41
CA ALA A 38 0.45 -0.54 9.35
C ALA A 38 1.79 -0.79 8.63
N VAL A 39 1.76 -1.42 7.45
CA VAL A 39 2.95 -1.61 6.61
C VAL A 39 3.31 -0.32 5.86
N GLU A 40 2.33 0.36 5.28
CA GLU A 40 2.52 1.62 4.54
C GLU A 40 3.10 2.73 5.43
N ASP A 41 2.74 2.76 6.71
CA ASP A 41 3.18 3.79 7.66
C ASP A 41 4.57 3.50 8.26
N TYR A 42 5.08 2.27 8.12
CA TYR A 42 6.34 1.88 8.76
C TYR A 42 7.56 2.33 7.95
N PRO A 43 8.40 3.25 8.47
CA PRO A 43 9.41 3.98 7.67
C PRO A 43 10.64 3.16 7.27
N PHE A 44 10.74 1.90 7.70
CA PHE A 44 11.93 1.08 7.46
C PHE A 44 11.76 0.03 6.36
N TYR A 45 10.57 -0.15 5.82
CA TYR A 45 10.36 -0.97 4.63
C TYR A 45 10.77 -0.21 3.37
N LYS A 46 11.37 -0.94 2.40
CA LYS A 46 11.95 -0.33 1.20
C LYS A 46 11.00 -0.34 0.01
N SER A 47 10.00 -1.20 0.06
CA SER A 47 9.16 -1.56 -1.08
C SER A 47 7.66 -1.30 -0.85
N VAL A 48 7.30 -0.65 0.27
CA VAL A 48 5.90 -0.31 0.58
C VAL A 48 5.84 1.02 1.33
N GLY A 49 5.03 1.96 0.82
CA GLY A 49 4.60 3.15 1.55
C GLY A 49 5.71 4.11 1.98
N TYR A 50 5.57 4.64 3.21
CA TYR A 50 6.46 5.64 3.78
C TYR A 50 7.87 5.09 4.00
N GLY A 51 8.86 5.67 3.32
CA GLY A 51 10.24 5.21 3.34
C GLY A 51 10.56 4.16 2.26
N GLY A 52 9.64 3.90 1.35
CA GLY A 52 9.90 3.16 0.13
C GLY A 52 11.02 3.80 -0.68
N LEU A 53 11.77 2.98 -1.43
CA LEU A 53 12.82 3.50 -2.29
C LEU A 53 12.20 4.26 -3.46
N PRO A 54 12.73 5.42 -3.82
CA PRO A 54 12.21 6.20 -4.93
C PRO A 54 12.68 5.65 -6.28
N ASN A 55 12.00 6.10 -7.33
CA ASN A 55 12.43 5.91 -8.71
C ASN A 55 13.73 6.68 -9.00
N GLU A 56 14.22 6.62 -10.26
CA GLU A 56 15.47 7.29 -10.69
C GLU A 56 15.45 8.82 -10.47
N ARG A 57 14.26 9.44 -10.41
CA ARG A 57 14.07 10.88 -10.19
C ARG A 57 13.96 11.26 -8.71
N GLY A 58 14.06 10.31 -7.80
CA GLY A 58 13.92 10.55 -6.37
C GLY A 58 12.47 10.67 -5.88
N ILE A 59 11.51 10.15 -6.64
CA ILE A 59 10.08 10.20 -6.33
C ILE A 59 9.64 8.81 -5.87
N VAL A 60 8.99 8.72 -4.71
CA VAL A 60 8.35 7.48 -4.24
C VAL A 60 7.00 7.35 -4.95
N GLU A 61 6.94 6.44 -5.89
CA GLU A 61 5.71 6.04 -6.58
C GLU A 61 5.13 4.82 -5.88
N MET A 62 3.82 4.79 -5.71
CA MET A 62 3.16 3.73 -4.95
C MET A 62 1.96 3.19 -5.72
N ASP A 63 1.70 1.89 -5.51
CA ASP A 63 0.56 1.20 -6.10
C ASP A 63 -0.25 0.55 -4.99
N ALA A 64 -1.57 0.56 -5.12
CA ALA A 64 -2.45 -0.18 -4.23
C ALA A 64 -3.70 -0.65 -4.95
N ALA A 65 -4.22 -1.80 -4.54
CA ALA A 65 -5.51 -2.29 -5.00
C ALA A 65 -6.30 -2.88 -3.83
N PHE A 66 -7.61 -2.71 -3.89
CA PHE A 66 -8.56 -3.24 -2.93
C PHE A 66 -9.74 -3.88 -3.67
N MET A 67 -10.20 -5.04 -3.19
CA MET A 67 -11.38 -5.71 -3.72
C MET A 67 -12.29 -6.15 -2.57
N ASP A 68 -13.57 -5.82 -2.70
CA ASP A 68 -14.65 -6.34 -1.89
C ASP A 68 -15.13 -7.67 -2.49
N GLY A 69 -14.98 -8.76 -1.75
CA GLY A 69 -15.35 -10.10 -2.23
C GLY A 69 -16.85 -10.37 -2.24
N GLU A 70 -17.67 -9.56 -1.57
CA GLU A 70 -19.12 -9.67 -1.60
C GLU A 70 -19.73 -9.08 -2.88
N THR A 71 -19.27 -7.87 -3.24
CA THR A 71 -19.81 -7.11 -4.37
C THR A 71 -18.95 -7.21 -5.63
N PHE A 72 -17.74 -7.79 -5.52
CA PHE A 72 -16.71 -7.84 -6.56
C PHE A 72 -16.24 -6.46 -7.05
N LYS A 73 -16.51 -5.43 -6.26
CA LYS A 73 -16.03 -4.08 -6.57
C LYS A 73 -14.52 -3.98 -6.32
N ILE A 74 -13.84 -3.39 -7.27
CA ILE A 74 -12.38 -3.19 -7.23
C ILE A 74 -12.09 -1.72 -7.34
N GLY A 75 -11.17 -1.24 -6.50
CA GLY A 75 -10.54 0.06 -6.64
C GLY A 75 -9.03 -0.08 -6.65
N ALA A 76 -8.35 0.76 -7.44
CA ALA A 76 -6.90 0.71 -7.52
C ALA A 76 -6.29 2.07 -7.86
N VAL A 77 -5.05 2.24 -7.42
CA VAL A 77 -4.17 3.34 -7.82
C VAL A 77 -2.83 2.78 -8.27
N ALA A 78 -2.22 3.42 -9.27
CA ALA A 78 -0.87 3.10 -9.71
C ALA A 78 -0.06 4.38 -9.91
N GLY A 79 1.21 4.36 -9.47
CA GLY A 79 2.10 5.51 -9.54
C GLY A 79 1.60 6.73 -8.78
N ILE A 80 0.80 6.53 -7.70
CA ILE A 80 0.37 7.63 -6.84
C ILE A 80 1.54 8.13 -6.00
N THR A 81 1.64 9.45 -5.82
CA THR A 81 2.72 10.10 -5.08
C THR A 81 2.17 10.99 -3.97
N ASP A 82 2.98 11.24 -2.94
CA ASP A 82 2.67 12.20 -1.87
C ASP A 82 1.35 11.94 -1.12
N VAL A 83 0.95 10.68 -0.99
CA VAL A 83 -0.26 10.27 -0.24
C VAL A 83 0.13 9.25 0.83
N ALA A 84 -0.32 9.47 2.07
CA ALA A 84 0.08 8.66 3.22
C ALA A 84 -0.31 7.17 3.08
N ASN A 85 -1.55 6.89 2.69
CA ASN A 85 -2.07 5.53 2.63
C ASN A 85 -2.78 5.23 1.29
N PRO A 86 -2.04 4.78 0.27
CA PRO A 86 -2.60 4.38 -1.02
C PRO A 86 -3.72 3.34 -0.93
N ILE A 87 -3.63 2.39 0.02
CA ILE A 87 -4.67 1.38 0.21
C ILE A 87 -6.03 1.98 0.56
N SER A 88 -6.06 3.05 1.35
CA SER A 88 -7.30 3.75 1.69
C SER A 88 -7.92 4.43 0.48
N VAL A 89 -7.08 4.99 -0.40
CA VAL A 89 -7.54 5.57 -1.68
C VAL A 89 -8.13 4.48 -2.58
N ALA A 90 -7.44 3.35 -2.70
CA ALA A 90 -7.92 2.21 -3.48
C ALA A 90 -9.26 1.67 -2.93
N ARG A 91 -9.39 1.56 -1.62
CA ARG A 91 -10.65 1.16 -0.97
C ARG A 91 -11.79 2.12 -1.28
N GLN A 92 -11.57 3.43 -1.18
CA GLN A 92 -12.58 4.42 -1.52
C GLN A 92 -12.96 4.36 -3.00
N LEU A 93 -11.97 4.19 -3.89
CA LEU A 93 -12.22 4.03 -5.32
C LEU A 93 -13.05 2.78 -5.65
N SER A 94 -13.01 1.73 -4.83
CA SER A 94 -13.83 0.53 -5.05
C SER A 94 -15.33 0.82 -4.93
N ASP A 95 -15.73 1.87 -4.25
CA ASP A 95 -17.12 2.30 -4.14
C ASP A 95 -17.57 3.24 -5.26
N GLU A 96 -16.63 3.75 -6.05
CA GLU A 96 -16.94 4.61 -7.19
C GLU A 96 -17.67 3.84 -8.30
N LYS A 97 -18.67 4.47 -8.90
CA LYS A 97 -19.44 3.88 -10.00
C LYS A 97 -18.63 3.79 -11.30
N PHE A 98 -17.73 4.76 -11.49
CA PHE A 98 -16.91 4.90 -12.69
C PHE A 98 -15.48 5.27 -12.30
N ASN A 99 -14.52 4.87 -13.15
CA ASN A 99 -13.11 5.22 -12.96
C ASN A 99 -12.53 4.78 -11.61
N SER A 100 -12.84 3.56 -11.20
CA SER A 100 -12.33 2.95 -9.96
C SER A 100 -10.81 2.61 -10.01
N PHE A 101 -10.17 2.83 -11.15
CA PHE A 101 -8.72 2.72 -11.32
C PHE A 101 -8.14 4.05 -11.80
N ARG A 102 -7.21 4.61 -11.02
CA ARG A 102 -6.56 5.90 -11.33
C ARG A 102 -5.04 5.76 -11.30
N VAL A 103 -4.36 6.56 -12.14
CA VAL A 103 -2.91 6.46 -12.35
C VAL A 103 -2.23 7.81 -12.21
N GLY A 104 -0.98 7.78 -11.67
CA GLY A 104 -0.08 8.92 -11.62
C GLY A 104 -0.71 10.16 -11.01
N GLN A 105 -0.53 11.31 -11.66
CA GLN A 105 -1.05 12.60 -11.19
C GLN A 105 -2.57 12.57 -10.96
N GLY A 106 -3.34 11.88 -11.82
CA GLY A 106 -4.79 11.77 -11.67
C GLY A 106 -5.21 11.00 -10.40
N ALA A 107 -4.40 10.03 -9.96
CA ALA A 107 -4.60 9.35 -8.68
C ALA A 107 -4.30 10.28 -7.49
N THR A 108 -3.20 11.02 -7.56
CA THR A 108 -2.81 12.00 -6.52
C THR A 108 -3.84 13.12 -6.40
N GLU A 109 -4.29 13.70 -7.51
CA GLU A 109 -5.32 14.76 -7.52
C GLU A 109 -6.63 14.26 -6.91
N TYR A 110 -7.07 13.05 -7.27
CA TYR A 110 -8.26 12.46 -6.66
C TYR A 110 -8.11 12.32 -5.15
N ALA A 111 -6.98 11.79 -4.68
CA ALA A 111 -6.73 11.63 -3.26
C ALA A 111 -6.77 12.98 -2.51
N MET A 112 -6.17 14.02 -3.08
CA MET A 112 -6.21 15.37 -2.48
C MET A 112 -7.63 15.92 -2.41
N LEU A 113 -8.42 15.80 -3.49
CA LEU A 113 -9.81 16.26 -3.55
C LEU A 113 -10.71 15.47 -2.59
N ALA A 114 -10.43 14.19 -2.38
CA ALA A 114 -11.13 13.33 -1.44
C ALA A 114 -10.71 13.53 0.04
N GLY A 115 -9.72 14.40 0.31
CA GLY A 115 -9.29 14.77 1.66
C GLY A 115 -8.28 13.81 2.28
N PHE A 116 -7.62 12.97 1.50
CA PHE A 116 -6.53 12.12 2.01
C PHE A 116 -5.31 12.95 2.42
N GLU A 117 -4.57 12.46 3.42
CA GLU A 117 -3.39 13.13 3.93
C GLU A 117 -2.29 13.24 2.87
N ARG A 118 -1.86 14.46 2.60
CA ARG A 118 -0.66 14.70 1.81
C ARG A 118 0.58 14.52 2.67
N LYS A 119 1.49 13.66 2.22
CA LYS A 119 2.72 13.34 2.95
C LYS A 119 3.87 13.09 1.99
N ASN A 120 5.03 13.68 2.26
CA ASN A 120 6.25 13.28 1.56
C ASN A 120 6.62 11.87 1.98
N MET A 121 6.58 10.95 1.04
CA MET A 121 6.84 9.53 1.30
C MET A 121 8.33 9.17 1.32
N LEU A 122 9.20 10.05 0.84
CA LEU A 122 10.65 9.88 0.87
C LEU A 122 11.22 10.27 2.24
N THR A 123 11.71 9.30 2.99
CA THR A 123 12.43 9.55 4.25
C THR A 123 13.90 9.88 4.00
N ASP A 124 14.56 10.56 4.93
CA ASP A 124 16.01 10.83 4.86
C ASP A 124 16.84 9.54 4.74
N ARG A 125 16.37 8.46 5.38
CA ARG A 125 16.99 7.14 5.29
C ARG A 125 16.88 6.57 3.87
N ALA A 126 15.68 6.56 3.30
CA ALA A 126 15.45 6.08 1.94
C ALA A 126 16.23 6.90 0.92
N LYS A 127 16.27 8.23 1.09
CA LYS A 127 17.06 9.14 0.25
C LYS A 127 18.55 8.79 0.26
N LYS A 128 19.15 8.57 1.44
CA LYS A 128 20.57 8.17 1.55
C LYS A 128 20.86 6.83 0.87
N ILE A 129 19.94 5.85 0.99
CA ILE A 129 20.08 4.55 0.33
C ILE A 129 20.01 4.72 -1.19
N TRP A 130 19.07 5.51 -1.68
CA TRP A 130 18.89 5.82 -3.10
C TRP A 130 20.13 6.55 -3.69
N GLU A 131 20.62 7.61 -3.03
CA GLU A 131 21.82 8.34 -3.45
C GLU A 131 23.06 7.42 -3.55
N LYS A 132 23.24 6.54 -2.55
CA LYS A 132 24.30 5.53 -2.57
C LYS A 132 24.13 4.58 -3.77
N ARG A 133 22.93 4.09 -4.02
CA ARG A 133 22.65 3.17 -5.12
C ARG A 133 22.85 3.81 -6.48
N LEU A 134 22.47 5.07 -6.67
CA LEU A 134 22.78 5.81 -7.90
C LEU A 134 24.28 5.89 -8.18
N ALA A 135 25.09 6.15 -7.14
CA ALA A 135 26.55 6.17 -7.28
C ALA A 135 27.12 4.77 -7.62
N GLU A 136 26.57 3.71 -7.03
CA GLU A 136 26.94 2.32 -7.32
C GLU A 136 26.58 1.91 -8.76
N ILE A 137 25.39 2.27 -9.23
CA ILE A 137 24.94 2.04 -10.62
C ILE A 137 25.85 2.77 -11.61
N ALA A 138 26.21 4.01 -11.32
CA ALA A 138 27.11 4.79 -12.18
C ALA A 138 28.55 4.22 -12.24
N ALA A 139 28.98 3.50 -11.20
CA ALA A 139 30.32 2.92 -11.08
C ALA A 139 30.43 1.47 -11.60
N SER A 140 29.30 0.73 -11.67
CA SER A 140 29.26 -0.70 -12.02
C SER A 140 27.95 -1.07 -12.70
N ASN A 141 28.00 -2.03 -13.63
CA ASN A 141 26.79 -2.66 -14.19
C ASN A 141 26.09 -3.50 -13.12
N LEU A 142 25.39 -2.86 -12.19
CA LEU A 142 24.57 -3.56 -11.22
C LEU A 142 23.32 -4.12 -11.91
N ASP A 143 22.95 -5.34 -11.50
CA ASP A 143 21.70 -5.95 -11.90
C ASP A 143 20.54 -5.03 -11.48
N PRO A 144 19.62 -4.65 -12.38
CA PRO A 144 18.52 -3.74 -12.05
C PRO A 144 17.53 -4.34 -11.03
N TYR A 145 17.57 -5.64 -10.79
CA TYR A 145 16.63 -6.35 -9.93
C TYR A 145 17.23 -6.62 -8.54
N ASP A 146 16.76 -5.88 -7.54
CA ASP A 146 17.07 -6.12 -6.12
C ASP A 146 15.76 -6.20 -5.31
N GLY A 147 14.99 -7.25 -5.59
CA GLY A 147 13.83 -7.71 -4.82
C GLY A 147 12.85 -6.61 -4.36
N HIS A 148 11.74 -6.46 -5.03
CA HIS A 148 10.61 -5.67 -4.56
C HIS A 148 9.61 -6.58 -3.87
N ASP A 149 9.24 -6.24 -2.64
CA ASP A 149 8.24 -6.95 -1.86
C ASP A 149 6.92 -6.18 -1.87
N THR A 150 5.84 -6.89 -2.09
CA THR A 150 4.47 -6.34 -2.07
C THR A 150 3.74 -6.91 -0.86
N VAL A 151 3.13 -6.06 -0.02
CA VAL A 151 2.21 -6.56 0.98
C VAL A 151 0.88 -6.93 0.33
N GLY A 152 0.40 -8.13 0.59
CA GLY A 152 -0.93 -8.60 0.22
C GLY A 152 -1.63 -9.13 1.45
N VAL A 153 -2.92 -8.82 1.61
CA VAL A 153 -3.73 -9.22 2.75
C VAL A 153 -5.08 -9.72 2.26
N VAL A 154 -5.50 -10.88 2.76
CA VAL A 154 -6.85 -11.42 2.60
C VAL A 154 -7.46 -11.61 3.97
N ALA A 155 -8.69 -11.18 4.19
CA ALA A 155 -9.43 -11.37 5.42
C ALA A 155 -10.82 -11.93 5.17
N LEU A 156 -11.27 -12.81 6.08
CA LEU A 156 -12.63 -13.32 6.22
C LEU A 156 -13.16 -12.83 7.57
N ASP A 157 -14.32 -12.19 7.59
CA ASP A 157 -14.96 -11.77 8.83
C ASP A 157 -15.96 -12.80 9.39
N THR A 158 -16.58 -12.47 10.53
CA THR A 158 -17.57 -13.34 11.20
C THR A 158 -18.88 -13.48 10.42
N GLN A 159 -19.16 -12.59 9.48
CA GLN A 159 -20.30 -12.61 8.57
C GLN A 159 -20.04 -13.43 7.29
N GLN A 160 -18.87 -14.07 7.21
CA GLN A 160 -18.39 -14.84 6.05
C GLN A 160 -18.15 -13.98 4.80
N GLN A 161 -17.92 -12.69 4.98
CA GLN A 161 -17.52 -11.78 3.91
C GLN A 161 -15.99 -11.79 3.77
N MET A 162 -15.49 -11.64 2.55
CA MET A 162 -14.07 -11.59 2.27
C MET A 162 -13.68 -10.26 1.64
N ALA A 163 -12.47 -9.82 1.93
CA ALA A 163 -11.84 -8.72 1.23
C ALA A 163 -10.36 -9.02 0.99
N VAL A 164 -9.78 -8.40 -0.03
CA VAL A 164 -8.36 -8.48 -0.34
C VAL A 164 -7.82 -7.09 -0.66
N GLY A 165 -6.59 -6.85 -0.27
CA GLY A 165 -5.86 -5.63 -0.63
C GLY A 165 -4.38 -5.91 -0.84
N THR A 166 -3.74 -5.05 -1.64
CA THR A 166 -2.29 -5.07 -1.87
C THR A 166 -1.75 -3.64 -1.86
N SER A 167 -0.49 -3.49 -1.46
CA SER A 167 0.25 -2.23 -1.57
C SER A 167 1.73 -2.48 -1.85
N SER A 168 2.31 -1.62 -2.68
CA SER A 168 3.71 -1.66 -3.10
C SER A 168 4.25 -0.27 -3.35
N SER A 169 5.59 -0.14 -3.44
CA SER A 169 6.28 1.07 -3.92
C SER A 169 7.61 0.69 -4.58
N GLY A 170 8.10 1.52 -5.51
CA GLY A 170 9.38 1.28 -6.18
C GLY A 170 9.61 2.17 -7.40
#